data_7e835c0d987b1614a5d08e9ce343c686
#
_entry.id   7e835c0d987b1614a5d08e9ce343c686
#
_cell.length_a   1.000
_cell.length_b   1.000
_cell.length_c   1.000
_cell.angle_alpha   90.00
_cell.angle_beta   90.00
_cell.angle_gamma   90.00
#
_symmetry.space_group_name_H-M   'P 1'
#
loop_
_entity.id
_entity.type
_entity.pdbx_description
1 polymer ?
#
loop_
_entity_poly.entity_id
_entity_poly.type
_entity_poly.pdbx_seq_one_letter_code
_entity_poly.pdbx_strand_id
1 'polypeptide(L)'
;MTPSRFVILFLLSAMVWRGCSNVTFTEPMPLNRRDLPKFPSTWRGTWSDGKDMTITIGECYFEGDNLEKVALSEDVLLRRFHGHLVLNQPQENGKWSVLLGRRCKDELKFWTFDGSEESKVAVWSTILNDSSITEFTRDEELGVKAYTLAPQNNAAFRKLITERGATESYTLRRIEL
;
A
#
# COMPACT_ATOMS: atom_id res chain seq x y z
N MET A 1 28.69 30.90 17.42
CA MET A 1 28.63 29.92 16.33
C MET A 1 27.70 28.79 16.78
N THR A 2 26.45 28.83 16.38
CA THR A 2 25.42 27.84 16.73
C THR A 2 25.11 27.05 15.49
N PRO A 3 25.34 25.74 15.47
CA PRO A 3 24.95 24.93 14.33
C PRO A 3 23.48 24.47 14.42
N SER A 4 22.77 24.86 13.41
CA SER A 4 21.79 24.09 12.65
C SER A 4 20.62 23.42 13.39
N ARG A 5 19.57 24.21 13.58
CA ARG A 5 18.20 23.72 13.82
C ARG A 5 17.44 23.28 12.56
N PHE A 6 18.12 23.07 11.44
CA PHE A 6 17.50 22.81 10.13
C PHE A 6 17.42 21.34 9.71
N VAL A 7 17.94 20.40 10.50
CA VAL A 7 18.00 18.97 10.08
C VAL A 7 16.80 18.13 10.58
N ILE A 8 16.03 18.63 11.54
CA ILE A 8 14.93 17.84 12.15
C ILE A 8 13.60 17.97 11.40
N LEU A 9 13.43 18.95 10.54
CA LEU A 9 12.15 19.18 9.84
C LEU A 9 11.97 18.35 8.57
N PHE A 10 13.03 17.70 8.07
CA PHE A 10 12.99 16.92 6.82
C PHE A 10 12.59 15.46 6.99
N LEU A 11 12.50 14.98 8.22
CA LEU A 11 12.17 13.56 8.50
C LEU A 11 10.68 13.30 8.78
N LEU A 12 9.87 14.34 8.88
CA LEU A 12 8.45 14.20 9.23
C LEU A 12 7.49 14.18 8.02
N SER A 13 7.92 14.61 6.83
CA SER A 13 7.05 14.65 5.66
C SER A 13 6.98 13.34 4.85
N ALA A 14 7.93 12.42 5.06
CA ALA A 14 7.95 11.13 4.37
C ALA A 14 6.99 10.08 4.98
N MET A 15 6.27 10.43 6.05
CA MET A 15 5.52 9.45 6.85
C MET A 15 4.08 9.20 6.44
N VAL A 16 3.50 9.95 5.51
CA VAL A 16 2.04 9.92 5.35
C VAL A 16 1.54 8.82 4.42
N TRP A 17 2.39 8.29 3.52
CA TRP A 17 2.06 7.10 2.72
C TRP A 17 3.07 5.93 2.90
N ARG A 18 4.16 6.16 3.53
CA ARG A 18 4.77 5.10 4.33
C ARG A 18 3.88 4.92 5.56
N GLY A 19 2.57 4.85 5.29
CA GLY A 19 1.58 4.60 6.31
C GLY A 19 2.15 3.49 7.16
N CYS A 20 2.01 3.59 8.43
CA CYS A 20 2.33 2.54 9.37
C CYS A 20 1.59 1.24 8.99
N SER A 21 1.80 0.79 7.77
CA SER A 21 1.47 -0.57 7.39
C SER A 21 2.44 -1.40 8.19
N ASN A 22 1.96 -1.88 9.31
CA ASN A 22 2.63 -2.87 10.09
C ASN A 22 2.67 -4.22 9.35
N VAL A 23 2.33 -4.22 8.06
CA VAL A 23 2.31 -5.42 7.21
C VAL A 23 3.15 -5.21 5.96
N THR A 24 4.08 -6.11 5.74
CA THR A 24 4.92 -6.17 4.53
C THR A 24 4.79 -7.54 3.86
N PHE A 25 5.26 -7.63 2.63
CA PHE A 25 5.34 -8.88 1.87
C PHE A 25 6.80 -9.20 1.55
N THR A 26 7.14 -10.48 1.48
CA THR A 26 8.49 -10.92 1.10
C THR A 26 8.79 -10.63 -0.36
N GLU A 27 7.78 -10.62 -1.22
CA GLU A 27 7.87 -10.43 -2.66
C GLU A 27 6.83 -9.42 -3.14
N PRO A 28 7.07 -8.72 -4.26
CA PRO A 28 6.06 -7.85 -4.85
C PRO A 28 4.89 -8.65 -5.42
N MET A 29 3.68 -8.30 -5.01
CA MET A 29 2.44 -8.98 -5.38
C MET A 29 1.78 -8.41 -6.65
N PRO A 30 1.06 -9.24 -7.41
CA PRO A 30 1.07 -10.70 -7.42
C PRO A 30 2.37 -11.26 -7.99
N LEU A 31 2.73 -12.49 -7.59
CA LEU A 31 3.99 -13.12 -7.99
C LEU A 31 4.10 -13.30 -9.51
N ASN A 32 5.29 -13.00 -10.04
CA ASN A 32 5.62 -13.26 -11.47
C ASN A 32 4.61 -12.69 -12.47
N ARG A 33 4.02 -11.53 -12.16
CA ARG A 33 3.14 -10.81 -13.09
C ARG A 33 3.89 -9.65 -13.73
N ARG A 34 3.48 -9.35 -14.97
CA ARG A 34 4.03 -8.22 -15.72
C ARG A 34 3.71 -6.89 -15.02
N ASP A 35 4.70 -6.05 -14.90
CA ASP A 35 4.55 -4.69 -14.42
C ASP A 35 3.93 -3.81 -15.51
N LEU A 36 3.05 -2.91 -15.08
CA LEU A 36 2.45 -1.89 -15.95
C LEU A 36 3.38 -0.68 -15.98
N PRO A 37 3.78 -0.21 -17.17
CA PRO A 37 4.67 0.95 -17.27
C PRO A 37 3.94 2.26 -16.93
N LYS A 38 2.60 2.24 -16.86
CA LYS A 38 1.78 3.41 -16.64
C LYS A 38 0.42 3.07 -16.03
N PHE A 39 -0.17 4.05 -15.34
CA PHE A 39 -1.55 3.95 -14.88
C PHE A 39 -2.52 3.94 -16.06
N PRO A 40 -3.59 3.15 -16.01
CA PRO A 40 -4.65 3.18 -17.01
C PRO A 40 -5.23 4.60 -17.15
N SER A 41 -5.58 5.02 -18.36
CA SER A 41 -6.14 6.36 -18.62
C SER A 41 -7.37 6.68 -17.74
N THR A 42 -8.16 5.67 -17.45
CA THR A 42 -9.35 5.80 -16.61
C THR A 42 -9.07 6.10 -15.14
N TRP A 43 -7.83 5.93 -14.69
CA TRP A 43 -7.38 6.24 -13.33
C TRP A 43 -6.78 7.64 -13.22
N ARG A 44 -6.29 8.18 -14.34
CA ARG A 44 -5.59 9.46 -14.36
C ARG A 44 -6.55 10.62 -14.08
N GLY A 45 -6.04 11.63 -13.41
CA GLY A 45 -6.77 12.83 -13.00
C GLY A 45 -6.71 13.04 -11.50
N THR A 46 -7.50 13.97 -11.01
CA THR A 46 -7.51 14.37 -9.60
C THR A 46 -8.70 13.73 -8.88
N TRP A 47 -8.44 13.22 -7.69
CA TRP A 47 -9.38 12.47 -6.88
C TRP A 47 -9.31 12.96 -5.43
N SER A 48 -10.46 13.06 -4.75
CA SER A 48 -10.54 13.48 -3.34
C SER A 48 -11.55 12.67 -2.54
N ASP A 49 -11.32 12.58 -1.25
CA ASP A 49 -12.30 12.05 -0.28
C ASP A 49 -13.32 13.11 0.17
N GLY A 50 -13.16 14.36 -0.33
CA GLY A 50 -13.99 15.49 0.03
C GLY A 50 -13.65 16.09 1.39
N LYS A 51 -12.54 15.70 2.00
CA LYS A 51 -12.03 16.21 3.29
C LYS A 51 -10.59 16.68 3.13
N ASP A 52 -9.66 15.88 3.63
CA ASP A 52 -8.27 16.28 3.77
C ASP A 52 -7.34 15.58 2.76
N MET A 53 -7.88 14.67 1.94
CA MET A 53 -7.08 13.92 0.98
C MET A 53 -7.46 14.26 -0.45
N THR A 54 -6.48 14.77 -1.19
CA THR A 54 -6.53 14.92 -2.63
C THR A 54 -5.32 14.27 -3.25
N ILE A 55 -5.51 13.45 -4.27
CA ILE A 55 -4.42 12.84 -5.02
C ILE A 55 -4.57 13.12 -6.51
N THR A 56 -3.47 13.31 -7.18
CA THR A 56 -3.39 13.38 -8.64
C THR A 56 -2.65 12.16 -9.16
N ILE A 57 -3.29 11.43 -10.04
CA ILE A 57 -2.69 10.28 -10.74
C ILE A 57 -2.36 10.71 -12.15
N GLY A 58 -1.07 10.77 -12.45
CA GLY A 58 -0.55 11.03 -13.79
C GLY A 58 -0.37 9.75 -14.61
N GLU A 59 0.40 9.84 -15.66
CA GLU A 59 0.70 8.67 -16.51
C GLU A 59 1.56 7.63 -15.80
N CYS A 60 2.66 8.07 -15.17
CA CYS A 60 3.63 7.19 -14.51
C CYS A 60 3.88 7.59 -13.06
N TYR A 61 2.99 8.37 -12.44
CA TYR A 61 3.17 8.81 -11.06
C TYR A 61 1.83 9.05 -10.39
N PHE A 62 1.87 9.17 -9.07
CA PHE A 62 0.83 9.79 -8.27
C PHE A 62 1.44 10.71 -7.23
N GLU A 63 0.70 11.73 -6.84
CA GLU A 63 1.09 12.73 -5.84
C GLU A 63 -0.16 13.21 -5.10
N GLY A 64 -0.01 13.81 -3.95
CA GLY A 64 -1.11 14.38 -3.16
C GLY A 64 -0.64 15.54 -2.29
N ASP A 65 -1.59 16.25 -1.67
CA ASP A 65 -1.30 17.46 -0.89
C ASP A 65 -0.29 17.23 0.24
N ASN A 66 -0.28 16.03 0.81
CA ASN A 66 0.64 15.62 1.88
C ASN A 66 1.52 14.43 1.45
N LEU A 67 1.62 14.18 0.15
CA LEU A 67 2.32 13.07 -0.43
C LEU A 67 3.40 13.54 -1.37
N GLU A 68 4.62 13.10 -1.13
CA GLU A 68 5.66 13.23 -2.13
C GLU A 68 5.23 12.47 -3.41
N LYS A 69 5.63 13.04 -4.54
CA LYS A 69 5.41 12.41 -5.83
C LYS A 69 6.09 11.05 -5.90
N VAL A 70 5.30 10.02 -6.09
CA VAL A 70 5.77 8.64 -6.27
C VAL A 70 5.68 8.27 -7.74
N ALA A 71 6.81 8.06 -8.38
CA ALA A 71 6.89 7.63 -9.78
C ALA A 71 7.02 6.10 -9.87
N LEU A 72 6.34 5.52 -10.87
CA LEU A 72 6.58 4.13 -11.26
C LEU A 72 8.02 3.98 -11.76
N SER A 73 8.70 2.96 -11.31
CA SER A 73 10.11 2.69 -11.61
C SER A 73 10.40 1.18 -11.53
N GLU A 74 11.67 0.81 -11.60
CA GLU A 74 12.10 -0.57 -11.33
C GLU A 74 11.85 -0.99 -9.88
N ASP A 75 11.74 -0.02 -8.98
CA ASP A 75 11.51 -0.26 -7.55
C ASP A 75 10.04 -0.05 -7.14
N VAL A 76 9.25 0.75 -7.88
CA VAL A 76 7.84 1.01 -7.60
C VAL A 76 6.99 0.37 -8.68
N LEU A 77 6.44 -0.80 -8.37
CA LEU A 77 5.84 -1.68 -9.36
C LEU A 77 4.31 -1.61 -9.32
N LEU A 78 3.70 -1.42 -10.48
CA LEU A 78 2.26 -1.45 -10.64
C LEU A 78 1.86 -2.72 -11.39
N ARG A 79 0.98 -3.54 -10.81
CA ARG A 79 0.50 -4.79 -11.43
C ARG A 79 -1.03 -4.82 -11.47
N ARG A 80 -1.56 -5.66 -12.34
CA ARG A 80 -3.01 -5.89 -12.41
C ARG A 80 -3.35 -7.28 -11.89
N PHE A 81 -4.35 -7.35 -11.00
CA PHE A 81 -4.76 -8.63 -10.44
C PHE A 81 -6.24 -8.63 -10.00
N HIS A 82 -7.04 -9.53 -10.56
CA HIS A 82 -8.46 -9.72 -10.19
C HIS A 82 -9.27 -8.41 -10.08
N GLY A 83 -9.15 -7.54 -11.08
CA GLY A 83 -9.88 -6.27 -11.12
C GLY A 83 -9.27 -5.15 -10.25
N HIS A 84 -8.17 -5.42 -9.57
CA HIS A 84 -7.42 -4.43 -8.82
C HIS A 84 -6.15 -4.00 -9.57
N LEU A 85 -5.72 -2.78 -9.33
CA LEU A 85 -4.33 -2.38 -9.47
C LEU A 85 -3.62 -2.65 -8.13
N VAL A 86 -2.46 -3.22 -8.21
CA VAL A 86 -1.62 -3.57 -7.06
C VAL A 86 -0.35 -2.76 -7.18
N LEU A 87 -0.19 -1.77 -6.30
CA LEU A 87 1.01 -0.97 -6.20
C LEU A 87 1.92 -1.59 -5.15
N ASN A 88 3.15 -1.88 -5.53
CA ASN A 88 4.18 -2.42 -4.67
C ASN A 88 5.27 -1.39 -4.50
N GLN A 89 5.63 -1.07 -3.27
CA GLN A 89 6.71 -0.16 -2.94
C GLN A 89 7.75 -0.87 -2.07
N PRO A 90 9.04 -0.71 -2.37
CA PRO A 90 10.08 -1.34 -1.59
C PRO A 90 10.09 -0.75 -0.18
N GLN A 91 10.38 -1.61 0.77
CA GLN A 91 10.59 -1.28 2.16
C GLN A 91 12.00 -1.68 2.57
N GLU A 92 12.38 -1.32 3.77
CA GLU A 92 13.64 -1.78 4.35
C GLU A 92 13.73 -3.32 4.36
N ASN A 93 14.94 -3.84 4.32
CA ASN A 93 15.23 -5.27 4.37
C ASN A 93 14.67 -6.09 3.19
N GLY A 94 14.51 -5.47 2.01
CA GLY A 94 14.05 -6.16 0.80
C GLY A 94 12.59 -6.61 0.83
N LYS A 95 11.78 -6.05 1.74
CA LYS A 95 10.34 -6.31 1.82
C LYS A 95 9.56 -5.30 0.99
N TRP A 96 8.24 -5.54 0.86
CA TRP A 96 7.36 -4.76 0.02
C TRP A 96 6.10 -4.34 0.76
N SER A 97 5.69 -3.10 0.67
CA SER A 97 4.34 -2.70 1.00
C SER A 97 3.44 -2.89 -0.22
N VAL A 98 2.20 -3.26 0.03
CA VAL A 98 1.21 -3.55 -1.01
C VAL A 98 -0.03 -2.71 -0.78
N LEU A 99 -0.37 -1.89 -1.77
CA LEU A 99 -1.61 -1.12 -1.82
C LEU A 99 -2.48 -1.68 -2.95
N LEU A 100 -3.70 -2.06 -2.62
CA LEU A 100 -4.70 -2.48 -3.60
C LEU A 100 -5.58 -1.30 -3.96
N GLY A 101 -5.86 -1.12 -5.23
CA GLY A 101 -6.78 -0.11 -5.70
C GLY A 101 -7.79 -0.70 -6.70
N ARG A 102 -9.04 -0.26 -6.65
CA ARG A 102 -10.08 -0.63 -7.60
C ARG A 102 -10.90 0.58 -8.00
N ARG A 103 -11.14 0.71 -9.29
CA ARG A 103 -12.04 1.73 -9.80
C ARG A 103 -13.46 1.18 -9.88
N CYS A 104 -14.41 1.88 -9.28
CA CYS A 104 -15.84 1.59 -9.31
C CYS A 104 -16.57 2.83 -9.83
N LYS A 105 -16.86 2.90 -11.13
CA LYS A 105 -17.45 4.09 -11.80
C LYS A 105 -16.58 5.33 -11.57
N ASP A 106 -17.08 6.27 -10.77
CA ASP A 106 -16.44 7.55 -10.48
C ASP A 106 -15.72 7.57 -9.12
N GLU A 107 -15.52 6.39 -8.54
CA GLU A 107 -14.81 6.22 -7.28
C GLU A 107 -13.55 5.37 -7.47
N LEU A 108 -12.51 5.72 -6.76
CA LEU A 108 -11.36 4.87 -6.50
C LEU A 108 -11.42 4.39 -5.05
N LYS A 109 -11.37 3.10 -4.86
CA LYS A 109 -11.30 2.48 -3.55
C LYS A 109 -9.95 1.84 -3.35
N PHE A 110 -9.41 2.01 -2.16
CA PHE A 110 -8.09 1.50 -1.78
C PHE A 110 -8.17 0.63 -0.54
N TRP A 111 -7.37 -0.43 -0.52
CA TRP A 111 -7.24 -1.34 0.60
C TRP A 111 -5.77 -1.52 0.95
N THR A 112 -5.50 -1.59 2.23
CA THR A 112 -4.20 -1.94 2.81
C THR A 112 -4.33 -3.20 3.66
N PHE A 113 -3.20 -3.82 3.96
CA PHE A 113 -3.16 -4.88 4.95
C PHE A 113 -2.79 -4.25 6.30
N ASP A 114 -3.62 -4.46 7.31
CA ASP A 114 -3.47 -3.88 8.63
C ASP A 114 -3.47 -4.96 9.70
N GLY A 115 -2.33 -5.14 10.35
CA GLY A 115 -2.15 -6.13 11.40
C GLY A 115 -2.64 -5.69 12.78
N SER A 116 -3.13 -4.46 12.93
CA SER A 116 -3.79 -4.01 14.17
C SER A 116 -5.20 -4.62 14.31
N GLU A 117 -5.79 -5.10 13.21
CA GLU A 117 -7.08 -5.76 13.20
C GLU A 117 -6.90 -7.28 13.38
N GLU A 118 -7.13 -7.81 14.57
CA GLU A 118 -7.03 -9.25 14.86
C GLU A 118 -7.86 -10.13 13.91
N SER A 119 -9.02 -9.63 13.47
CA SER A 119 -9.87 -10.31 12.50
C SER A 119 -9.18 -10.54 11.16
N LYS A 120 -8.32 -9.63 10.73
CA LYS A 120 -7.53 -9.76 9.48
C LYS A 120 -6.41 -10.77 9.66
N VAL A 121 -5.73 -10.70 10.79
CA VAL A 121 -4.67 -11.67 11.14
C VAL A 121 -5.23 -13.08 11.16
N ALA A 122 -6.43 -13.29 11.73
CA ALA A 122 -7.12 -14.56 11.72
C ALA A 122 -7.43 -15.08 10.30
N VAL A 123 -7.87 -14.17 9.40
CA VAL A 123 -8.07 -14.52 7.98
C VAL A 123 -6.75 -14.95 7.33
N TRP A 124 -5.67 -14.20 7.56
CA TRP A 124 -4.35 -14.56 7.01
C TRP A 124 -3.89 -15.94 7.48
N SER A 125 -4.05 -16.24 8.78
CA SER A 125 -3.68 -17.53 9.36
C SER A 125 -4.51 -18.70 8.80
N THR A 126 -5.74 -18.43 8.36
CA THR A 126 -6.57 -19.44 7.69
C THR A 126 -6.13 -19.71 6.25
N ILE A 127 -5.62 -18.68 5.56
CA ILE A 127 -5.28 -18.76 4.12
C ILE A 127 -3.83 -19.17 3.93
N LEU A 128 -2.93 -18.65 4.76
CA LEU A 128 -1.50 -18.86 4.68
C LEU A 128 -1.06 -19.91 5.69
N ASN A 129 0.00 -20.64 5.36
CA ASN A 129 0.63 -21.54 6.33
C ASN A 129 1.35 -20.73 7.41
N ASP A 130 1.51 -21.28 8.60
CA ASP A 130 2.20 -20.64 9.73
C ASP A 130 3.60 -20.11 9.36
N SER A 131 4.35 -20.86 8.54
CA SER A 131 5.67 -20.45 8.03
C SER A 131 5.64 -19.26 7.07
N SER A 132 4.47 -18.87 6.62
CA SER A 132 4.25 -17.76 5.66
C SER A 132 3.80 -16.46 6.32
N ILE A 133 3.68 -16.46 7.64
CA ILE A 133 3.34 -15.30 8.45
C ILE A 133 4.43 -15.15 9.51
N THR A 134 5.15 -14.05 9.47
CA THR A 134 6.12 -13.72 10.52
C THR A 134 5.62 -12.50 11.28
N GLU A 135 5.31 -12.71 12.56
CA GLU A 135 4.99 -11.63 13.50
C GLU A 135 6.27 -11.15 14.19
N PHE A 136 6.40 -9.85 14.37
CA PHE A 136 7.49 -9.25 15.15
C PHE A 136 6.99 -7.97 15.84
N THR A 137 7.59 -7.61 16.94
CA THR A 137 7.30 -6.36 17.64
C THR A 137 8.09 -5.25 17.00
N ARG A 138 7.42 -4.23 16.46
CA ARG A 138 8.02 -3.06 15.83
C ARG A 138 8.42 -2.00 16.84
N ASP A 139 7.64 -1.88 17.90
CA ASP A 139 7.85 -0.93 18.99
C ASP A 139 7.57 -1.66 20.30
N GLU A 140 8.62 -1.87 21.07
CA GLU A 140 8.53 -2.60 22.34
C GLU A 140 7.78 -1.80 23.43
N GLU A 141 7.89 -0.45 23.39
CA GLU A 141 7.25 0.41 24.38
C GLU A 141 5.73 0.50 24.15
N LEU A 142 5.31 0.52 22.87
CA LEU A 142 3.91 0.62 22.49
C LEU A 142 3.27 -0.74 22.21
N GLY A 143 4.05 -1.82 22.20
CA GLY A 143 3.58 -3.17 21.90
C GLY A 143 3.01 -3.32 20.47
N VAL A 144 3.47 -2.48 19.53
CA VAL A 144 2.97 -2.48 18.15
C VAL A 144 3.51 -3.69 17.41
N LYS A 145 2.59 -4.58 17.05
CA LYS A 145 2.89 -5.76 16.23
C LYS A 145 3.02 -5.39 14.76
N ALA A 146 3.93 -6.03 14.09
CA ALA A 146 4.11 -5.96 12.64
C ALA A 146 4.20 -7.35 12.04
N TYR A 147 3.82 -7.49 10.78
CA TYR A 147 3.72 -8.78 10.11
C TYR A 147 4.44 -8.76 8.77
N THR A 148 5.04 -9.89 8.44
CA THR A 148 5.52 -10.15 7.08
C THR A 148 4.75 -11.34 6.52
N LEU A 149 4.10 -11.14 5.37
CA LEU A 149 3.33 -12.16 4.68
C LEU A 149 4.13 -12.70 3.49
N ALA A 150 4.11 -14.01 3.33
CA ALA A 150 4.75 -14.72 2.22
C ALA A 150 3.74 -15.65 1.51
N PRO A 151 2.77 -15.12 0.73
CA PRO A 151 1.84 -15.98 -0.01
C PRO A 151 2.61 -16.90 -0.95
N GLN A 152 2.38 -18.22 -0.85
CA GLN A 152 3.11 -19.24 -1.63
C GLN A 152 2.83 -19.13 -3.15
N ASN A 153 1.69 -18.56 -3.52
CA ASN A 153 1.26 -18.42 -4.90
C ASN A 153 0.17 -17.35 -5.05
N ASN A 154 -0.17 -17.03 -6.28
CA ASN A 154 -1.20 -16.06 -6.59
C ASN A 154 -2.62 -16.49 -6.18
N ALA A 155 -2.87 -17.77 -5.98
CA ALA A 155 -4.17 -18.24 -5.48
C ALA A 155 -4.34 -17.87 -4.00
N ALA A 156 -3.29 -18.03 -3.18
CA ALA A 156 -3.28 -17.58 -1.79
C ALA A 156 -3.45 -16.06 -1.70
N PHE A 157 -2.71 -15.29 -2.51
CA PHE A 157 -2.87 -13.83 -2.56
C PHE A 157 -4.28 -13.40 -3.00
N ARG A 158 -4.89 -14.10 -3.98
CA ARG A 158 -6.29 -13.86 -4.35
C ARG A 158 -7.23 -14.06 -3.17
N LYS A 159 -7.06 -15.14 -2.40
CA LYS A 159 -7.88 -15.41 -1.22
C LYS A 159 -7.74 -14.30 -0.18
N LEU A 160 -6.53 -13.79 0.09
CA LEU A 160 -6.33 -12.64 0.96
C LEU A 160 -7.18 -11.42 0.55
N ILE A 161 -7.32 -11.18 -0.75
CA ILE A 161 -8.15 -10.09 -1.27
C ILE A 161 -9.65 -10.42 -1.15
N THR A 162 -10.07 -11.60 -1.60
CA THR A 162 -11.50 -11.96 -1.72
C THR A 162 -12.15 -12.33 -0.39
N GLU A 163 -11.39 -12.85 0.56
CA GLU A 163 -11.86 -13.25 1.89
C GLU A 163 -11.66 -12.15 2.94
N ARG A 164 -11.56 -10.89 2.48
CA ARG A 164 -11.45 -9.70 3.33
C ARG A 164 -10.21 -9.66 4.23
N GLY A 165 -9.11 -10.20 3.78
CA GLY A 165 -7.82 -10.10 4.47
C GLY A 165 -7.19 -8.70 4.39
N ALA A 166 -7.68 -7.82 3.51
CA ALA A 166 -7.31 -6.42 3.43
C ALA A 166 -8.40 -5.53 4.01
N THR A 167 -8.01 -4.34 4.49
CA THR A 167 -8.89 -3.32 5.07
C THR A 167 -9.11 -2.20 4.08
N GLU A 168 -10.35 -1.77 3.86
CA GLU A 168 -10.66 -0.60 3.04
C GLU A 168 -10.15 0.66 3.77
N SER A 169 -9.21 1.34 3.13
CA SER A 169 -8.53 2.49 3.74
C SER A 169 -9.11 3.82 3.25
N TYR A 170 -9.34 3.92 1.94
CA TYR A 170 -9.77 5.18 1.32
C TYR A 170 -10.77 4.93 0.20
N THR A 171 -11.74 5.84 0.09
CA THR A 171 -12.61 5.97 -1.08
C THR A 171 -12.54 7.41 -1.58
N LEU A 172 -12.08 7.58 -2.81
CA LEU A 172 -11.89 8.89 -3.43
C LEU A 172 -12.84 9.04 -4.61
N ARG A 173 -13.34 10.25 -4.83
CA ARG A 173 -14.18 10.62 -5.97
C ARG A 173 -13.42 11.52 -6.92
N ARG A 174 -13.73 11.42 -8.20
CA ARG A 174 -13.12 12.29 -9.22
C ARG A 174 -13.54 13.74 -8.98
N ILE A 175 -12.58 14.63 -9.02
CA ILE A 175 -12.84 16.06 -9.11
C ILE A 175 -12.85 16.42 -10.59
N GLU A 176 -13.95 16.99 -11.06
CA GLU A 176 -14.03 17.66 -12.36
C GLU A 176 -13.39 19.05 -12.18
N LEU A 177 -12.33 19.33 -12.92
CA LEU A 177 -11.66 20.63 -12.98
C LEU A 177 -12.32 21.50 -14.06
#